data_1ade6180467323e9730059d51b92e2d8
#
_entry.id   1ade6180467323e9730059d51b92e2d8
#
_cell.length_a   1.000
_cell.length_b   1.000
_cell.length_c   1.000
_cell.angle_alpha   90.00
_cell.angle_beta   90.00
_cell.angle_gamma   90.00
#
_symmetry.space_group_name_H-M   'P 1'
#
loop_
_entity.id
_entity.type
_entity.pdbx_description
1 polymer ?
#
loop_
_entity_poly.entity_id
_entity_poly.type
_entity_poly.pdbx_seq_one_letter_code
_entity_poly.pdbx_strand_id
1 'polypeptide(L)'
;MKKRSYFDSVHFYGTIWDIAALLVFLMIPVAICIHLNVWPEAKYVFKGLLPVAMIFYPSAIIEVLTYTPLLGAGGTYLGFVTGNITNLKLPCGLNAMENAGVRANSEEGEVISTIAIATSSIVTTVIIALGVLVFSPLLPYITAEDSPLTPAFNQVVPALFGALGISYFRKHWKISIIPLAVIVIILLINGSIGSGVLIPVGVVVALLSTHLLYKKGWVK
;
A
#
# COMPACT_ATOMS: atom_id res chain seq x y z
N MET A 1 9.65 -40.48 -0.84
CA MET A 1 9.17 -39.09 -0.61
C MET A 1 8.96 -38.45 -1.97
N LYS A 2 7.70 -38.06 -2.32
CA LYS A 2 7.41 -37.35 -3.56
C LYS A 2 8.14 -36.01 -3.55
N LYS A 3 9.00 -35.72 -4.49
CA LYS A 3 9.64 -34.40 -4.61
C LYS A 3 8.52 -33.39 -4.85
N ARG A 4 8.37 -32.41 -3.96
CA ARG A 4 7.43 -31.31 -4.15
C ARG A 4 7.82 -30.53 -5.41
N SER A 5 6.84 -30.15 -6.21
CA SER A 5 7.06 -29.22 -7.31
C SER A 5 7.55 -27.87 -6.77
N TYR A 6 8.17 -27.04 -7.61
CA TYR A 6 8.53 -25.67 -7.26
C TYR A 6 7.29 -24.90 -6.73
N PHE A 7 6.20 -24.96 -7.47
CA PHE A 7 4.94 -24.30 -7.08
C PHE A 7 4.37 -24.80 -5.75
N ASP A 8 4.36 -26.10 -5.50
CA ASP A 8 3.93 -26.66 -4.20
C ASP A 8 4.76 -26.12 -3.04
N SER A 9 6.07 -25.96 -3.27
CA SER A 9 6.97 -25.42 -2.27
C SER A 9 6.76 -23.94 -2.05
N VAL A 10 6.56 -23.14 -3.10
CA VAL A 10 6.28 -21.71 -3.03
C VAL A 10 4.98 -21.46 -2.28
N HIS A 11 3.90 -22.18 -2.60
CA HIS A 11 2.64 -22.04 -1.89
C HIS A 11 2.72 -22.46 -0.44
N PHE A 12 3.43 -23.53 -0.13
CA PHE A 12 3.59 -23.99 1.25
C PHE A 12 4.36 -22.98 2.11
N TYR A 13 5.55 -22.56 1.66
CA TYR A 13 6.37 -21.60 2.40
C TYR A 13 5.76 -20.19 2.37
N GLY A 14 5.16 -19.79 1.26
CA GLY A 14 4.47 -18.50 1.13
C GLY A 14 3.31 -18.38 2.10
N THR A 15 2.47 -19.43 2.20
CA THR A 15 1.36 -19.44 3.17
C THR A 15 1.85 -19.36 4.62
N ILE A 16 2.94 -20.09 4.96
CA ILE A 16 3.54 -20.00 6.30
C ILE A 16 4.05 -18.58 6.55
N TRP A 17 4.70 -17.98 5.56
CA TRP A 17 5.20 -16.61 5.63
C TRP A 17 4.09 -15.59 5.88
N ASP A 18 3.01 -15.66 5.13
CA ASP A 18 1.87 -14.75 5.27
C ASP A 18 1.17 -14.91 6.63
N ILE A 19 0.96 -16.16 7.09
CA ILE A 19 0.39 -16.42 8.41
C ILE A 19 1.30 -15.87 9.51
N ALA A 20 2.61 -16.11 9.41
CA ALA A 20 3.56 -15.61 10.40
C ALA A 20 3.58 -14.07 10.42
N ALA A 21 3.58 -13.42 9.25
CA ALA A 21 3.51 -11.97 9.15
C ALA A 21 2.20 -11.41 9.74
N LEU A 22 1.06 -12.03 9.42
CA LEU A 22 -0.23 -11.64 9.99
C LEU A 22 -0.23 -11.75 11.52
N LEU A 23 0.30 -12.83 12.07
CA LEU A 23 0.41 -13.00 13.52
C LEU A 23 1.30 -11.92 14.15
N VAL A 24 2.44 -11.60 13.54
CA VAL A 24 3.33 -10.52 14.02
C VAL A 24 2.60 -9.19 14.02
N PHE A 25 1.89 -8.83 12.95
CA PHE A 25 1.14 -7.58 12.89
C PHE A 25 0.01 -7.52 13.93
N LEU A 26 -0.70 -8.62 14.17
CA LEU A 26 -1.74 -8.69 15.20
C LEU A 26 -1.16 -8.66 16.63
N MET A 27 0.04 -9.17 16.81
CA MET A 27 0.72 -9.14 18.11
C MET A 27 1.15 -7.73 18.53
N ILE A 28 1.39 -6.81 17.60
CA ILE A 28 1.81 -5.44 17.93
C ILE A 28 0.77 -4.72 18.82
N PRO A 29 -0.50 -4.56 18.41
CA PRO A 29 -1.50 -3.91 19.26
C PRO A 29 -1.75 -4.69 20.56
N VAL A 30 -1.71 -6.03 20.53
CA VAL A 30 -1.84 -6.87 21.73
C VAL A 30 -0.69 -6.60 22.71
N ALA A 31 0.55 -6.54 22.23
CA ALA A 31 1.72 -6.25 23.06
C ALA A 31 1.62 -4.85 23.70
N ILE A 32 1.13 -3.85 22.95
CA ILE A 32 0.87 -2.52 23.49
C ILE A 32 -0.19 -2.56 24.60
N CYS A 33 -1.32 -3.26 24.37
CA CYS A 33 -2.37 -3.40 25.37
C CYS A 33 -1.87 -4.08 26.67
N ILE A 34 -1.03 -5.10 26.52
CA ILE A 34 -0.42 -5.80 27.66
C ILE A 34 0.55 -4.87 28.40
N HIS A 35 1.43 -4.17 27.67
CA HIS A 35 2.45 -3.30 28.27
C HIS A 35 1.84 -2.12 29.03
N LEU A 36 0.80 -1.51 28.47
CA LEU A 36 0.09 -0.37 29.07
C LEU A 36 -1.01 -0.80 30.04
N ASN A 37 -1.32 -2.09 30.12
CA ASN A 37 -2.45 -2.66 30.87
C ASN A 37 -3.79 -1.96 30.56
N VAL A 38 -4.01 -1.62 29.29
CA VAL A 38 -5.22 -0.95 28.80
C VAL A 38 -5.77 -1.72 27.62
N TRP A 39 -7.00 -2.15 27.71
CA TRP A 39 -7.70 -2.85 26.66
C TRP A 39 -8.84 -1.98 26.10
N PRO A 40 -8.90 -1.77 24.79
CA PRO A 40 -9.99 -1.02 24.18
C PRO A 40 -11.28 -1.83 24.22
N GLU A 41 -12.40 -1.18 24.47
CA GLU A 41 -13.71 -1.81 24.32
C GLU A 41 -13.93 -2.24 22.87
N ALA A 42 -14.51 -3.42 22.65
CA ALA A 42 -14.78 -3.97 21.32
C ALA A 42 -15.54 -3.00 20.41
N LYS A 43 -16.47 -2.20 20.97
CA LYS A 43 -17.23 -1.18 20.26
C LYS A 43 -16.31 -0.16 19.55
N TYR A 44 -15.27 0.32 20.23
CA TYR A 44 -14.34 1.30 19.65
C TYR A 44 -13.42 0.66 18.62
N VAL A 45 -13.02 -0.61 18.83
CA VAL A 45 -12.26 -1.38 17.84
C VAL A 45 -13.05 -1.52 16.54
N PHE A 46 -14.32 -1.95 16.61
CA PHE A 46 -15.17 -2.06 15.42
C PHE A 46 -15.45 -0.72 14.76
N LYS A 47 -15.68 0.34 15.54
CA LYS A 47 -15.89 1.70 15.01
C LYS A 47 -14.67 2.22 14.25
N GLY A 48 -13.45 1.89 14.70
CA GLY A 48 -12.22 2.25 14.01
C GLY A 48 -11.90 1.33 12.82
N LEU A 49 -12.17 0.03 12.96
CA LEU A 49 -11.88 -0.97 11.93
C LEU A 49 -12.76 -0.81 10.68
N LEU A 50 -14.04 -0.50 10.86
CA LEU A 50 -15.00 -0.46 9.75
C LEU A 50 -14.62 0.53 8.64
N PRO A 51 -14.29 1.81 8.91
CA PRO A 51 -13.85 2.74 7.86
C PRO A 51 -12.58 2.29 7.16
N VAL A 52 -11.62 1.76 7.93
CA VAL A 52 -10.35 1.24 7.38
C VAL A 52 -10.61 0.05 6.46
N ALA A 53 -11.42 -0.91 6.90
CA ALA A 53 -11.78 -2.07 6.11
C ALA A 53 -12.50 -1.71 4.79
N MET A 54 -13.42 -0.75 4.82
CA MET A 54 -14.13 -0.29 3.62
C MET A 54 -13.22 0.33 2.57
N ILE A 55 -12.08 0.89 2.98
CA ILE A 55 -11.11 1.49 2.06
C ILE A 55 -10.11 0.43 1.56
N PHE A 56 -9.53 -0.32 2.48
CA PHE A 56 -8.39 -1.18 2.17
C PHE A 56 -8.78 -2.52 1.57
N TYR A 57 -9.92 -3.13 1.93
CA TYR A 57 -10.30 -4.41 1.33
C TYR A 57 -10.60 -4.34 -0.17
N PRO A 58 -11.38 -3.37 -0.70
CA PRO A 58 -11.56 -3.25 -2.14
C PRO A 58 -10.25 -3.00 -2.88
N SER A 59 -9.37 -2.14 -2.33
CA SER A 59 -8.06 -1.89 -2.91
C SER A 59 -7.20 -3.16 -2.93
N ALA A 60 -7.12 -3.88 -1.81
CA ALA A 60 -6.36 -5.11 -1.71
C ALA A 60 -6.84 -6.19 -2.69
N ILE A 61 -8.16 -6.35 -2.86
CA ILE A 61 -8.71 -7.30 -3.82
C ILE A 61 -8.27 -6.95 -5.24
N ILE A 62 -8.39 -5.67 -5.63
CA ILE A 62 -7.97 -5.20 -6.95
C ILE A 62 -6.46 -5.39 -7.15
N GLU A 63 -5.66 -5.07 -6.13
CA GLU A 63 -4.21 -5.25 -6.19
C GLU A 63 -3.81 -6.71 -6.35
N VAL A 64 -4.40 -7.63 -5.61
CA VAL A 64 -4.14 -9.07 -5.76
C VAL A 64 -4.48 -9.55 -7.16
N LEU A 65 -5.67 -9.21 -7.66
CA LEU A 65 -6.10 -9.63 -9.01
C LEU A 65 -5.22 -9.03 -10.12
N THR A 66 -4.70 -7.83 -9.91
CA THR A 66 -3.89 -7.13 -10.92
C THR A 66 -2.43 -7.57 -10.90
N TYR A 67 -1.84 -7.73 -9.72
CA TYR A 67 -0.39 -7.91 -9.60
C TYR A 67 0.04 -9.37 -9.53
N THR A 68 -0.80 -10.28 -9.02
CA THR A 68 -0.46 -11.71 -8.96
C THR A 68 -0.09 -12.31 -10.32
N PRO A 69 -0.82 -12.04 -11.41
CA PRO A 69 -0.44 -12.54 -12.73
C PRO A 69 0.90 -11.98 -13.25
N LEU A 70 1.31 -10.81 -12.78
CA LEU A 70 2.56 -10.16 -13.21
C LEU A 70 3.77 -10.58 -12.38
N LEU A 71 3.56 -10.83 -11.09
CA LEU A 71 4.63 -11.12 -10.13
C LEU A 71 4.87 -12.62 -9.92
N GLY A 72 3.87 -13.45 -10.25
CA GLY A 72 3.85 -14.86 -9.90
C GLY A 72 3.53 -15.12 -8.43
N ALA A 73 3.38 -16.37 -8.03
CA ALA A 73 3.00 -16.74 -6.67
C ALA A 73 4.05 -16.30 -5.62
N GLY A 74 5.31 -16.60 -5.86
CA GLY A 74 6.40 -16.25 -4.92
C GLY A 74 6.57 -14.74 -4.75
N GLY A 75 6.54 -14.00 -5.86
CA GLY A 75 6.59 -12.54 -5.84
C GLY A 75 5.40 -11.91 -5.13
N THR A 76 4.22 -12.50 -5.25
CA THR A 76 2.99 -12.06 -4.59
C THR A 76 3.09 -12.24 -3.07
N TYR A 77 3.43 -13.42 -2.56
CA TYR A 77 3.61 -13.66 -1.13
C TYR A 77 4.61 -12.70 -0.49
N LEU A 78 5.76 -12.49 -1.14
CA LEU A 78 6.76 -11.56 -0.64
C LEU A 78 6.32 -10.09 -0.75
N GLY A 79 5.74 -9.72 -1.88
CA GLY A 79 5.35 -8.35 -2.18
C GLY A 79 4.27 -7.82 -1.24
N PHE A 80 3.23 -8.60 -0.97
CA PHE A 80 2.14 -8.17 -0.11
C PHE A 80 2.53 -8.03 1.36
N VAL A 81 3.44 -8.84 1.87
CA VAL A 81 3.97 -8.70 3.23
C VAL A 81 4.94 -7.53 3.35
N THR A 82 5.83 -7.36 2.37
CA THR A 82 6.88 -6.33 2.44
C THR A 82 6.44 -4.96 1.94
N GLY A 83 5.29 -4.88 1.27
CA GLY A 83 4.66 -3.64 0.83
C GLY A 83 5.36 -2.93 -0.32
N ASN A 84 4.88 -1.72 -0.63
CA ASN A 84 5.34 -0.87 -1.73
C ASN A 84 5.37 -1.58 -3.10
N ILE A 85 4.28 -2.30 -3.40
CA ILE A 85 4.18 -3.15 -4.60
C ILE A 85 4.24 -2.28 -5.85
N THR A 86 3.34 -1.31 -5.97
CA THR A 86 3.13 -0.52 -7.18
C THR A 86 4.35 0.30 -7.59
N ASN A 87 5.02 0.94 -6.62
CA ASN A 87 6.09 1.90 -6.90
C ASN A 87 7.49 1.27 -6.90
N LEU A 88 7.66 0.10 -6.28
CA LEU A 88 8.97 -0.51 -6.12
C LEU A 88 9.01 -1.97 -6.56
N LYS A 89 8.17 -2.83 -6.00
CA LYS A 89 8.27 -4.29 -6.23
C LYS A 89 7.89 -4.68 -7.65
N LEU A 90 6.79 -4.14 -8.15
CA LEU A 90 6.33 -4.42 -9.51
C LEU A 90 7.34 -3.95 -10.56
N PRO A 91 7.82 -2.68 -10.57
CA PRO A 91 8.87 -2.28 -11.51
C PRO A 91 10.15 -3.10 -11.37
N CYS A 92 10.55 -3.45 -10.15
CA CYS A 92 11.75 -4.27 -9.92
C CYS A 92 11.61 -5.66 -10.53
N GLY A 93 10.48 -6.34 -10.31
CA GLY A 93 10.19 -7.65 -10.89
C GLY A 93 10.12 -7.61 -12.42
N LEU A 94 9.40 -6.63 -12.98
CA LEU A 94 9.26 -6.49 -14.43
C LEU A 94 10.59 -6.19 -15.12
N ASN A 95 11.40 -5.27 -14.58
CA ASN A 95 12.72 -4.95 -15.13
C ASN A 95 13.68 -6.15 -15.03
N ALA A 96 13.62 -6.92 -13.95
CA ALA A 96 14.44 -8.11 -13.81
C ALA A 96 14.08 -9.19 -14.85
N MET A 97 12.77 -9.40 -15.09
CA MET A 97 12.30 -10.32 -16.13
C MET A 97 12.70 -9.84 -17.54
N GLU A 98 12.58 -8.54 -17.82
CA GLU A 98 12.99 -7.95 -19.09
C GLU A 98 14.50 -8.13 -19.32
N ASN A 99 15.34 -7.83 -18.32
CA ASN A 99 16.78 -8.00 -18.40
C ASN A 99 17.20 -9.48 -18.56
N ALA A 100 16.44 -10.41 -18.01
CA ALA A 100 16.66 -11.84 -18.17
C ALA A 100 16.10 -12.41 -19.48
N GLY A 101 15.32 -11.62 -20.25
CA GLY A 101 14.70 -12.06 -21.48
C GLY A 101 13.55 -13.07 -21.28
N VAL A 102 12.97 -13.11 -20.08
CA VAL A 102 11.86 -14.02 -19.72
C VAL A 102 10.52 -13.28 -19.66
N ARG A 103 9.43 -14.02 -19.83
CA ARG A 103 8.08 -13.43 -19.82
C ARG A 103 7.42 -13.58 -18.45
N ALA A 104 6.60 -12.61 -18.09
CA ALA A 104 5.65 -12.79 -17.01
C ALA A 104 4.74 -14.01 -17.30
N ASN A 105 4.29 -14.71 -16.26
CA ASN A 105 3.55 -15.99 -16.36
C ASN A 105 4.31 -17.17 -16.95
N SER A 106 5.63 -17.11 -17.08
CA SER A 106 6.48 -18.30 -17.32
C SER A 106 7.09 -18.79 -16.00
N GLU A 107 7.48 -20.05 -15.91
CA GLU A 107 8.14 -20.61 -14.72
C GLU A 107 9.44 -19.85 -14.41
N GLU A 108 10.24 -19.55 -15.44
CA GLU A 108 11.47 -18.76 -15.32
C GLU A 108 11.17 -17.32 -14.88
N GLY A 109 10.13 -16.71 -15.44
CA GLY A 109 9.69 -15.37 -15.08
C GLY A 109 9.27 -15.28 -13.63
N GLU A 110 8.57 -16.28 -13.09
CA GLU A 110 8.17 -16.34 -11.70
C GLU A 110 9.39 -16.46 -10.75
N VAL A 111 10.36 -17.28 -11.09
CA VAL A 111 11.60 -17.41 -10.30
C VAL A 111 12.36 -16.08 -10.28
N ILE A 112 12.57 -15.47 -11.45
CA ILE A 112 13.29 -14.19 -11.57
C ILE A 112 12.57 -13.07 -10.82
N SER A 113 11.25 -12.97 -10.97
CA SER A 113 10.44 -11.99 -10.25
C SER A 113 10.54 -12.19 -8.73
N THR A 114 10.42 -13.41 -8.25
CA THR A 114 10.53 -13.75 -6.84
C THR A 114 11.88 -13.33 -6.25
N ILE A 115 12.99 -13.63 -6.95
CA ILE A 115 14.34 -13.24 -6.53
C ILE A 115 14.48 -11.71 -6.51
N ALA A 116 14.01 -11.03 -7.54
CA ALA A 116 14.07 -9.58 -7.64
C ALA A 116 13.29 -8.89 -6.50
N ILE A 117 12.10 -9.38 -6.20
CA ILE A 117 11.25 -8.85 -5.13
C ILE A 117 11.87 -9.14 -3.75
N ALA A 118 12.42 -10.33 -3.53
CA ALA A 118 13.14 -10.67 -2.30
C ALA A 118 14.32 -9.73 -2.08
N THR A 119 15.17 -9.55 -3.09
CA THR A 119 16.32 -8.65 -3.05
C THR A 119 15.90 -7.21 -2.79
N SER A 120 14.90 -6.72 -3.53
CA SER A 120 14.33 -5.39 -3.33
C SER A 120 13.80 -5.20 -1.90
N SER A 121 13.17 -6.22 -1.32
CA SER A 121 12.64 -6.17 0.05
C SER A 121 13.75 -6.06 1.09
N ILE A 122 14.81 -6.86 0.96
CA ILE A 122 15.97 -6.81 1.85
C ILE A 122 16.66 -5.45 1.77
N VAL A 123 16.97 -4.99 0.56
CA VAL A 123 17.64 -3.70 0.34
C VAL A 123 16.81 -2.55 0.92
N THR A 124 15.52 -2.52 0.66
CA THR A 124 14.63 -1.49 1.19
C THR A 124 14.60 -1.50 2.72
N THR A 125 14.49 -2.67 3.33
CA THR A 125 14.47 -2.82 4.80
C THR A 125 15.79 -2.33 5.40
N VAL A 126 16.93 -2.67 4.81
CA VAL A 126 18.24 -2.20 5.26
C VAL A 126 18.37 -0.69 5.15
N ILE A 127 17.94 -0.10 4.03
CA ILE A 127 17.95 1.36 3.82
C ILE A 127 17.08 2.05 4.87
N ILE A 128 15.86 1.54 5.14
CA ILE A 128 14.97 2.10 6.16
C ILE A 128 15.60 1.97 7.54
N ALA A 129 16.16 0.80 7.89
CA ALA A 129 16.81 0.59 9.17
C ALA A 129 18.00 1.56 9.40
N LEU A 130 18.84 1.72 8.39
CA LEU A 130 19.95 2.69 8.43
C LEU A 130 19.42 4.12 8.53
N GLY A 131 18.36 4.46 7.79
CA GLY A 131 17.69 5.76 7.89
C GLY A 131 17.20 6.04 9.32
N VAL A 132 16.52 5.07 9.95
CA VAL A 132 16.05 5.20 11.33
C VAL A 132 17.22 5.38 12.29
N LEU A 133 18.28 4.60 12.18
CA LEU A 133 19.47 4.72 13.03
C LEU A 133 20.13 6.09 12.91
N VAL A 134 20.27 6.62 11.69
CA VAL A 134 20.91 7.91 11.44
C VAL A 134 20.02 9.08 11.88
N PHE A 135 18.72 9.02 11.60
CA PHE A 135 17.83 10.14 11.90
C PHE A 135 17.22 10.11 13.31
N SER A 136 17.20 8.95 13.97
CA SER A 136 16.64 8.84 15.34
C SER A 136 17.23 9.85 16.34
N PRO A 137 18.55 10.07 16.41
CA PRO A 137 19.13 11.08 17.31
C PRO A 137 18.76 12.53 16.93
N LEU A 138 18.42 12.77 15.66
CA LEU A 138 18.06 14.10 15.15
C LEU A 138 16.57 14.42 15.34
N LEU A 139 15.74 13.39 15.52
CA LEU A 139 14.28 13.55 15.67
C LEU A 139 13.88 14.57 16.73
N PRO A 140 14.43 14.57 17.97
CA PRO A 140 14.05 15.54 18.98
C PRO A 140 14.31 16.99 18.55
N TYR A 141 15.36 17.23 17.75
CA TYR A 141 15.69 18.57 17.24
C TYR A 141 14.80 18.98 16.06
N ILE A 142 14.40 18.02 15.25
CA ILE A 142 13.55 18.24 14.06
C ILE A 142 12.08 18.45 14.48
N THR A 143 11.61 17.73 15.51
CA THR A 143 10.21 17.72 15.94
C THR A 143 9.95 18.62 17.17
N ALA A 144 10.95 19.36 17.66
CA ALA A 144 10.76 20.34 18.73
C ALA A 144 9.72 21.38 18.32
N GLU A 145 8.88 21.80 19.26
CA GLU A 145 7.80 22.78 18.98
C GLU A 145 8.31 24.10 18.41
N ASP A 146 9.50 24.52 18.85
CA ASP A 146 10.18 25.75 18.38
C ASP A 146 11.05 25.53 17.13
N SER A 147 11.09 24.33 16.58
CA SER A 147 11.92 24.04 15.40
C SER A 147 11.28 24.63 14.14
N PRO A 148 12.03 25.41 13.33
CA PRO A 148 11.53 25.89 12.05
C PRO A 148 11.26 24.77 11.04
N LEU A 149 11.73 23.55 11.30
CA LEU A 149 11.56 22.39 10.45
C LEU A 149 10.25 21.64 10.74
N THR A 150 9.68 21.77 11.94
CA THR A 150 8.45 21.06 12.35
C THR A 150 7.28 21.27 11.39
N PRO A 151 6.97 22.50 10.90
CA PRO A 151 5.90 22.69 9.93
C PRO A 151 6.15 21.95 8.61
N ALA A 152 7.40 21.90 8.15
CA ALA A 152 7.78 21.22 6.92
C ALA A 152 7.62 19.69 7.08
N PHE A 153 8.08 19.12 8.19
CA PHE A 153 7.92 17.69 8.47
C PHE A 153 6.45 17.25 8.61
N ASN A 154 5.61 18.08 9.20
CA ASN A 154 4.17 17.83 9.29
C ASN A 154 3.49 17.79 7.93
N GLN A 155 4.07 18.42 6.91
CA GLN A 155 3.55 18.42 5.53
C GLN A 155 4.17 17.35 4.62
N VAL A 156 5.16 16.58 5.09
CA VAL A 156 5.84 15.56 4.26
C VAL A 156 4.86 14.52 3.74
N VAL A 157 3.97 14.00 4.58
CA VAL A 157 3.00 12.97 4.18
C VAL A 157 1.97 13.52 3.18
N PRO A 158 1.28 14.65 3.45
CA PRO A 158 0.40 15.26 2.45
C PRO A 158 1.11 15.60 1.13
N ALA A 159 2.33 16.14 1.19
CA ALA A 159 3.11 16.48 0.01
C ALA A 159 3.49 15.25 -0.82
N LEU A 160 3.87 14.14 -0.17
CA LEU A 160 4.17 12.87 -0.82
C LEU A 160 2.94 12.33 -1.56
N PHE A 161 1.78 12.29 -0.90
CA PHE A 161 0.54 11.85 -1.53
C PHE A 161 0.12 12.78 -2.68
N GLY A 162 0.32 14.09 -2.53
CA GLY A 162 0.09 15.06 -3.60
C GLY A 162 0.98 14.79 -4.83
N ALA A 163 2.26 14.59 -4.61
CA ALA A 163 3.23 14.32 -5.68
C ALA A 163 2.93 12.99 -6.41
N LEU A 164 2.61 11.92 -5.67
CA LEU A 164 2.21 10.63 -6.26
C LEU A 164 0.87 10.77 -7.01
N GLY A 165 -0.07 11.51 -6.44
CA GLY A 165 -1.38 11.76 -7.04
C GLY A 165 -1.31 12.50 -8.38
N ILE A 166 -0.41 13.48 -8.53
CA ILE A 166 -0.25 14.25 -9.78
C ILE A 166 0.03 13.33 -10.97
N SER A 167 0.92 12.36 -10.81
CA SER A 167 1.27 11.42 -11.88
C SER A 167 0.06 10.60 -12.33
N TYR A 168 -0.76 10.16 -11.37
CA TYR A 168 -1.98 9.42 -11.64
C TYR A 168 -3.06 10.32 -12.27
N PHE A 169 -3.29 11.51 -11.73
CA PHE A 169 -4.27 12.46 -12.24
C PHE A 169 -3.95 12.92 -13.65
N ARG A 170 -2.68 13.15 -13.96
CA ARG A 170 -2.25 13.50 -15.32
C ARG A 170 -2.59 12.40 -16.31
N LYS A 171 -2.40 11.13 -15.95
CA LYS A 171 -2.67 9.98 -16.82
C LYS A 171 -4.18 9.72 -16.95
N HIS A 172 -4.96 9.94 -15.91
CA HIS A 172 -6.39 9.62 -15.83
C HIS A 172 -7.27 10.85 -15.53
N TRP A 173 -6.92 12.01 -16.09
CA TRP A 173 -7.54 13.28 -15.76
C TRP A 173 -9.07 13.29 -15.95
N LYS A 174 -9.58 12.61 -17.00
CA LYS A 174 -11.03 12.53 -17.26
C LYS A 174 -11.83 11.86 -16.14
N ILE A 175 -11.23 10.88 -15.49
CA ILE A 175 -11.87 10.16 -14.37
C ILE A 175 -11.70 10.94 -13.06
N SER A 176 -10.58 11.65 -12.91
CA SER A 176 -10.18 12.29 -11.65
C SER A 176 -10.85 13.65 -11.43
N ILE A 177 -11.24 14.37 -12.48
CA ILE A 177 -11.78 15.74 -12.37
C ILE A 177 -13.05 15.79 -11.51
N ILE A 178 -13.99 14.86 -11.72
CA ILE A 178 -15.28 14.90 -11.03
C ILE A 178 -15.12 14.62 -9.53
N PRO A 179 -14.45 13.55 -9.09
CA PRO A 179 -14.20 13.31 -7.68
C PRO A 179 -13.44 14.46 -7.01
N LEU A 180 -12.40 14.99 -7.69
CA LEU A 180 -11.61 16.09 -7.17
C LEU A 180 -12.47 17.36 -6.96
N ALA A 181 -13.27 17.72 -7.95
CA ALA A 181 -14.16 18.88 -7.85
C ALA A 181 -15.17 18.73 -6.73
N VAL A 182 -15.79 17.55 -6.56
CA VAL A 182 -16.74 17.28 -5.46
C VAL A 182 -16.06 17.40 -4.11
N ILE A 183 -14.88 16.82 -3.93
CA ILE A 183 -14.11 16.92 -2.67
C ILE A 183 -13.75 18.36 -2.37
N VAL A 184 -13.27 19.13 -3.36
CA VAL A 184 -12.95 20.56 -3.20
C VAL A 184 -14.19 21.35 -2.79
N ILE A 185 -15.34 21.13 -3.42
CA ILE A 185 -16.60 21.79 -3.07
C ILE A 185 -17.01 21.48 -1.64
N ILE A 186 -16.93 20.22 -1.23
CA ILE A 186 -17.24 19.79 0.15
C ILE A 186 -16.34 20.50 1.16
N LEU A 187 -15.02 20.58 0.88
CA LEU A 187 -14.06 21.27 1.75
C LEU A 187 -14.28 22.79 1.81
N LEU A 188 -14.72 23.41 0.73
CA LEU A 188 -15.08 24.84 0.72
C LEU A 188 -16.34 25.14 1.53
N ILE A 189 -17.30 24.22 1.57
CA ILE A 189 -18.53 24.35 2.37
C ILE A 189 -18.23 24.10 3.84
N ASN A 190 -17.43 23.09 4.15
CA ASN A 190 -17.09 22.72 5.52
C ASN A 190 -15.66 22.18 5.60
N GLY A 191 -14.71 23.08 5.87
CA GLY A 191 -13.29 22.76 5.99
C GLY A 191 -12.90 21.87 7.18
N SER A 192 -13.83 21.59 8.09
CA SER A 192 -13.59 20.78 9.29
C SER A 192 -13.89 19.28 9.08
N ILE A 193 -14.32 18.87 7.87
CA ILE A 193 -14.62 17.47 7.59
C ILE A 193 -13.33 16.66 7.53
N GLY A 194 -13.20 15.67 8.43
CA GLY A 194 -12.04 14.80 8.48
C GLY A 194 -11.95 13.82 7.31
N SER A 195 -10.75 13.35 7.03
CA SER A 195 -10.45 12.36 5.98
C SER A 195 -11.29 11.08 6.06
N GLY A 196 -11.69 10.67 7.28
CA GLY A 196 -12.55 9.50 7.49
C GLY A 196 -13.91 9.56 6.80
N VAL A 197 -14.43 10.76 6.50
CA VAL A 197 -15.67 10.97 5.74
C VAL A 197 -15.36 11.28 4.28
N LEU A 198 -14.33 12.08 4.01
CA LEU A 198 -13.98 12.50 2.65
C LEU A 198 -13.54 11.33 1.77
N ILE A 199 -12.82 10.35 2.32
CA ILE A 199 -12.33 9.21 1.55
C ILE A 199 -13.47 8.31 1.05
N PRO A 200 -14.39 7.81 1.90
CA PRO A 200 -15.56 7.06 1.42
C PRO A 200 -16.41 7.81 0.41
N VAL A 201 -16.64 9.10 0.64
CA VAL A 201 -17.39 9.95 -0.30
C VAL A 201 -16.64 10.06 -1.63
N GLY A 202 -15.32 10.28 -1.59
CA GLY A 202 -14.47 10.33 -2.78
C GLY A 202 -14.50 9.04 -3.58
N VAL A 203 -14.44 7.89 -2.91
CA VAL A 203 -14.52 6.55 -3.55
C VAL A 203 -15.87 6.35 -4.24
N VAL A 204 -16.97 6.64 -3.54
CA VAL A 204 -18.33 6.51 -4.13
C VAL A 204 -18.50 7.42 -5.33
N VAL A 205 -18.08 8.69 -5.22
CA VAL A 205 -18.15 9.65 -6.33
C VAL A 205 -17.26 9.20 -7.50
N ALA A 206 -16.06 8.70 -7.22
CA ALA A 206 -15.17 8.20 -8.26
C ALA A 206 -15.77 7.00 -9.01
N LEU A 207 -16.34 6.04 -8.31
CA LEU A 207 -16.98 4.87 -8.91
C LEU A 207 -18.21 5.26 -9.75
N LEU A 208 -19.08 6.12 -9.22
CA LEU A 208 -20.28 6.58 -9.92
C LEU A 208 -19.92 7.41 -11.17
N SER A 209 -19.00 8.35 -11.04
CA SER A 209 -18.57 9.19 -12.16
C SER A 209 -17.88 8.37 -13.24
N THR A 210 -17.02 7.43 -12.87
CA THR A 210 -16.35 6.53 -13.83
C THR A 210 -17.35 5.66 -14.56
N HIS A 211 -18.33 5.08 -13.84
CA HIS A 211 -19.40 4.29 -14.45
C HIS A 211 -20.22 5.11 -15.47
N LEU A 212 -20.57 6.36 -15.12
CA LEU A 212 -21.30 7.26 -16.01
C LEU A 212 -20.48 7.66 -17.25
N LEU A 213 -19.19 7.95 -17.06
CA LEU A 213 -18.28 8.30 -18.15
C LEU A 213 -18.05 7.10 -19.08
N TYR A 214 -17.92 5.89 -18.52
CA TYR A 214 -17.83 4.67 -19.30
C TYR A 214 -19.09 4.43 -20.14
N LYS A 215 -20.29 4.54 -19.53
CA LYS A 215 -21.57 4.39 -20.24
C LYS A 215 -21.77 5.42 -21.36
N LYS A 216 -21.19 6.61 -21.23
CA LYS A 216 -21.21 7.66 -22.26
C LYS A 216 -20.09 7.49 -23.31
N GLY A 217 -19.22 6.48 -23.17
CA GLY A 217 -18.12 6.23 -24.11
C GLY A 217 -16.95 7.23 -24.03
N TRP A 218 -16.89 8.03 -22.97
CA TRP A 218 -15.82 9.04 -22.78
C TRP A 218 -14.52 8.43 -22.19
N VAL A 219 -14.67 7.26 -21.60
CA VAL A 219 -13.55 6.47 -21.06
C VAL A 219 -13.73 5.03 -21.54
N LYS A 220 -12.64 4.42 -22.02
CA LYS A 220 -12.57 3.01 -22.43
C LYS A 220 -12.02 2.16 -21.32
#